data_1724fb7e2b6023bc10acabca45a09ae4
#
_entry.id   1724fb7e2b6023bc10acabca45a09ae4
#
_cell.length_a   1.000
_cell.length_b   1.000
_cell.length_c   1.000
_cell.angle_alpha   90.00
_cell.angle_beta   90.00
_cell.angle_gamma   90.00
#
_symmetry.space_group_name_H-M   'P 1'
#
loop_
_entity.id
_entity.type
_entity.pdbx_description
1 polymer ?
#
loop_
_entity_poly.entity_id
_entity_poly.type
_entity_poly.pdbx_seq_one_letter_code
_entity_poly.pdbx_strand_id
1 'polypeptide(L)'
;MNNNIYGIDFGTCNFKVFSKASGKFITEKNTIALINKNQMYAYGDEAYAMYEKAPESINVVFPLSSGVIADYNFLQMMIFEFIEKRMKGKTKNAEFLVAVPTDITDVEKRAFFELFYKSKSRPKNVMLCEKPLADAVGLGIDVNEPTGVMVVDMGADTIEISVISLGGLVLSDLMHFGSNRLDESIISYIRREFNLVIGKKTAMALKEQLGSGLPGRTETMVVVGLDV
;
A
#
# COMPACT_ATOMS: atom_id res chain seq x y z
N MET A 1 -6.71 27.83 13.03
CA MET A 1 -6.12 26.49 13.25
C MET A 1 -5.56 26.00 11.91
N ASN A 2 -4.38 25.38 11.92
CA ASN A 2 -3.81 24.83 10.68
C ASN A 2 -4.59 23.57 10.31
N ASN A 3 -5.36 23.62 9.22
CA ASN A 3 -6.18 22.49 8.78
C ASN A 3 -5.41 21.52 7.83
N ASN A 4 -4.14 21.79 7.55
CA ASN A 4 -3.34 20.95 6.68
C ASN A 4 -2.85 19.72 7.47
N ILE A 5 -3.76 18.79 7.74
CA ILE A 5 -3.50 17.52 8.42
C ILE A 5 -3.79 16.41 7.41
N TYR A 6 -2.83 15.50 7.27
CA TYR A 6 -2.93 14.36 6.37
C TYR A 6 -2.78 13.06 7.15
N GLY A 7 -3.71 12.13 6.94
CA GLY A 7 -3.58 10.74 7.33
C GLY A 7 -3.07 9.94 6.14
N ILE A 8 -2.06 9.08 6.36
CA ILE A 8 -1.40 8.34 5.28
C ILE A 8 -1.25 6.88 5.69
N ASP A 9 -1.69 5.99 4.82
CA ASP A 9 -1.45 4.55 4.90
C ASP A 9 -0.66 4.11 3.67
N PHE A 10 0.57 3.65 3.89
CA PHE A 10 1.42 3.06 2.86
C PHE A 10 1.21 1.56 2.79
N GLY A 11 0.29 1.13 1.91
CA GLY A 11 0.20 -0.29 1.57
C GLY A 11 1.12 -0.66 0.41
N THR A 12 1.54 -1.91 0.34
CA THR A 12 2.42 -2.40 -0.73
C THR A 12 1.80 -2.21 -2.13
N CYS A 13 0.52 -2.53 -2.28
CA CYS A 13 -0.18 -2.42 -3.56
C CYS A 13 -0.75 -1.02 -3.79
N ASN A 14 -1.33 -0.43 -2.75
CA ASN A 14 -1.97 0.87 -2.82
C ASN A 14 -1.52 1.74 -1.66
N PHE A 15 -1.33 3.03 -1.89
CA PHE A 15 -1.23 4.00 -0.82
C PHE A 15 -2.53 4.80 -0.72
N LYS A 16 -2.83 5.25 0.47
CA LYS A 16 -4.05 5.97 0.79
C LYS A 16 -3.73 7.26 1.50
N VAL A 17 -4.37 8.35 1.11
CA VAL A 17 -4.19 9.66 1.74
C VAL A 17 -5.54 10.30 2.03
N PHE A 18 -5.70 10.71 3.27
CA PHE A 18 -6.82 11.53 3.72
C PHE A 18 -6.35 12.96 3.99
N SER A 19 -7.09 13.95 3.54
CA SER A 19 -6.86 15.37 3.84
C SER A 19 -7.99 15.92 4.71
N LYS A 20 -7.68 16.31 5.93
CA LYS A 20 -8.66 16.93 6.84
C LYS A 20 -9.22 18.25 6.31
N ALA A 21 -8.40 19.04 5.62
CA ALA A 21 -8.81 20.35 5.09
C ALA A 21 -9.89 20.25 4.02
N SER A 22 -9.82 19.23 3.16
CA SER A 22 -10.79 19.04 2.06
C SER A 22 -11.80 17.94 2.32
N GLY A 23 -11.61 17.12 3.37
CA GLY A 23 -12.38 15.90 3.60
C GLY A 23 -12.15 14.81 2.52
N LYS A 24 -11.17 14.99 1.64
CA LYS A 24 -10.90 14.06 0.55
C LYS A 24 -10.09 12.86 1.04
N PHE A 25 -10.53 11.70 0.62
CA PHE A 25 -9.81 10.45 0.73
C PHE A 25 -9.51 9.94 -0.69
N ILE A 26 -8.26 9.63 -0.98
CA ILE A 26 -7.84 9.12 -2.29
C ILE A 26 -6.96 7.90 -2.08
N THR A 27 -7.20 6.89 -2.89
CA THR A 27 -6.38 5.68 -3.00
C THR A 27 -5.80 5.61 -4.39
N GLU A 28 -4.50 5.32 -4.52
CA GLU A 28 -3.83 5.03 -5.79
C GLU A 28 -2.82 3.89 -5.63
N LYS A 29 -2.40 3.33 -6.76
CA LYS A 29 -1.36 2.30 -6.77
C LYS A 29 -0.03 2.84 -6.25
N ASN A 30 0.64 2.06 -5.42
CA ASN A 30 1.97 2.40 -4.90
C ASN A 30 3.05 2.02 -5.93
N THR A 31 3.09 2.77 -7.02
CA THR A 31 3.88 2.45 -8.22
C THR A 31 4.45 3.72 -8.82
N ILE A 32 5.67 3.65 -9.32
CA ILE A 32 6.36 4.76 -9.97
C ILE A 32 6.94 4.28 -11.29
N ALA A 33 6.77 5.06 -12.35
CA ALA A 33 7.43 4.88 -13.62
C ALA A 33 8.62 5.83 -13.73
N LEU A 34 9.80 5.28 -14.00
CA LEU A 34 11.06 6.02 -14.11
C LEU A 34 11.55 6.00 -15.54
N ILE A 35 11.94 7.17 -16.06
CA ILE A 35 12.71 7.28 -17.31
C ILE A 35 14.20 7.25 -16.98
N ASN A 36 14.98 6.51 -17.75
CA ASN A 36 16.42 6.36 -17.55
C ASN A 36 16.81 5.95 -16.10
N LYS A 37 15.92 5.26 -15.38
CA LYS A 37 16.07 4.76 -14.00
C LYS A 37 16.25 5.82 -12.90
N ASN A 38 16.19 7.12 -13.21
CA ASN A 38 16.49 8.17 -12.25
C ASN A 38 15.53 9.37 -12.26
N GLN A 39 14.63 9.44 -13.22
CA GLN A 39 13.66 10.53 -13.30
C GLN A 39 12.25 9.98 -13.25
N MET A 40 11.44 10.48 -12.29
CA MET A 40 10.03 10.12 -12.22
C MET A 40 9.28 10.67 -13.44
N TYR A 41 8.66 9.76 -14.19
CA TYR A 41 7.84 10.04 -15.37
C TYR A 41 6.35 10.09 -15.01
N ALA A 42 5.91 9.09 -14.25
CA ALA A 42 4.53 8.97 -13.75
C ALA A 42 4.52 8.28 -12.38
N TYR A 43 3.43 8.40 -11.66
CA TYR A 43 3.21 7.69 -10.39
C TYR A 43 1.75 7.26 -10.25
N GLY A 44 1.47 6.42 -9.26
CA GLY A 44 0.12 5.97 -8.96
C GLY A 44 -0.46 5.07 -10.05
N ASP A 45 -1.73 5.23 -10.33
CA ASP A 45 -2.47 4.46 -11.32
C ASP A 45 -1.92 4.65 -12.74
N GLU A 46 -1.41 5.85 -13.06
CA GLU A 46 -0.77 6.10 -14.36
C GLU A 46 0.49 5.27 -14.55
N ALA A 47 1.35 5.18 -13.53
CA ALA A 47 2.54 4.33 -13.58
C ALA A 47 2.16 2.85 -13.62
N TYR A 48 1.17 2.44 -12.83
CA TYR A 48 0.70 1.06 -12.82
C TYR A 48 0.07 0.65 -14.16
N ALA A 49 -0.56 1.57 -14.89
CA ALA A 49 -1.05 1.28 -16.24
C ALA A 49 0.07 0.85 -17.19
N MET A 50 1.30 1.35 -16.99
CA MET A 50 2.49 1.02 -17.79
C MET A 50 3.15 -0.30 -17.37
N TYR A 51 2.89 -0.79 -16.17
CA TYR A 51 3.49 -2.03 -15.67
C TYR A 51 3.21 -3.21 -16.60
N GLU A 52 4.22 -4.01 -16.92
CA GLU A 52 4.23 -5.12 -17.91
C GLU A 52 3.98 -4.69 -19.38
N LYS A 53 3.90 -3.38 -19.67
CA LYS A 53 3.65 -2.86 -21.03
C LYS A 53 4.59 -1.72 -21.41
N ALA A 54 5.41 -1.25 -20.48
CA ALA A 54 6.32 -0.13 -20.71
C ALA A 54 7.41 -0.50 -21.74
N PRO A 55 7.86 0.46 -22.57
CA PRO A 55 9.05 0.27 -23.38
C PRO A 55 10.31 0.20 -22.49
N GLU A 56 11.41 -0.32 -23.02
CA GLU A 56 12.68 -0.52 -22.28
C GLU A 56 13.23 0.76 -21.62
N SER A 57 12.91 1.93 -22.17
CA SER A 57 13.31 3.22 -21.61
C SER A 57 12.57 3.61 -20.33
N ILE A 58 11.46 2.93 -20.02
CA ILE A 58 10.63 3.19 -18.82
C ILE A 58 10.71 1.98 -17.90
N ASN A 59 11.20 2.20 -16.68
CA ASN A 59 11.23 1.20 -15.62
C ASN A 59 10.11 1.47 -14.61
N VAL A 60 9.22 0.51 -14.41
CA VAL A 60 8.15 0.60 -13.42
C VAL A 60 8.60 -0.09 -12.14
N VAL A 61 8.61 0.66 -11.05
CA VAL A 61 9.09 0.22 -9.73
C VAL A 61 8.01 0.37 -8.65
N PHE A 62 8.15 -0.45 -7.62
CA PHE A 62 7.29 -0.41 -6.43
C PHE A 62 8.15 0.08 -5.26
N PRO A 63 7.92 1.31 -4.77
CA PRO A 63 8.80 1.92 -3.76
C PRO A 63 8.62 1.36 -2.36
N LEU A 64 7.61 0.50 -2.15
CA LEU A 64 7.37 -0.25 -0.93
C LEU A 64 7.29 -1.75 -1.25
N SER A 65 7.88 -2.58 -0.41
CA SER A 65 7.84 -4.05 -0.53
C SER A 65 7.79 -4.68 0.86
N SER A 66 6.94 -5.67 1.03
CA SER A 66 6.78 -6.40 2.30
C SER A 66 6.59 -5.50 3.54
N GLY A 67 5.88 -4.39 3.36
CA GLY A 67 5.60 -3.43 4.44
C GLY A 67 6.72 -2.42 4.73
N VAL A 68 7.87 -2.50 4.03
CA VAL A 68 9.03 -1.62 4.27
C VAL A 68 9.38 -0.78 3.03
N ILE A 69 10.06 0.34 3.26
CA ILE A 69 10.45 1.27 2.19
C ILE A 69 11.61 0.67 1.41
N ALA A 70 11.38 0.33 0.14
CA ALA A 70 12.39 -0.18 -0.78
C ALA A 70 13.16 0.97 -1.48
N ASP A 71 12.48 2.09 -1.79
CA ASP A 71 13.10 3.28 -2.37
C ASP A 71 12.58 4.54 -1.68
N TYR A 72 13.41 5.08 -0.79
CA TYR A 72 13.08 6.24 0.03
C TYR A 72 12.85 7.51 -0.81
N ASN A 73 13.74 7.80 -1.76
CA ASN A 73 13.71 9.07 -2.47
C ASN A 73 12.49 9.16 -3.40
N PHE A 74 12.21 8.08 -4.11
CA PHE A 74 11.05 8.05 -5.00
C PHE A 74 9.74 8.00 -4.23
N LEU A 75 9.67 7.28 -3.11
CA LEU A 75 8.48 7.30 -2.26
C LEU A 75 8.21 8.71 -1.71
N GLN A 76 9.26 9.40 -1.24
CA GLN A 76 9.13 10.78 -0.77
C GLN A 76 8.63 11.71 -1.89
N MET A 77 9.25 11.65 -3.06
CA MET A 77 8.86 12.46 -4.21
C MET A 77 7.40 12.20 -4.60
N MET A 78 7.02 10.92 -4.72
CA MET A 78 5.67 10.51 -5.10
C MET A 78 4.62 11.08 -4.15
N ILE A 79 4.78 10.90 -2.83
CA ILE A 79 3.75 11.30 -1.87
C ILE A 79 3.56 12.83 -1.81
N PHE A 80 4.65 13.60 -1.91
CA PHE A 80 4.55 15.05 -1.91
C PHE A 80 3.92 15.57 -3.20
N GLU A 81 4.31 15.06 -4.36
CA GLU A 81 3.66 15.40 -5.63
C GLU A 81 2.18 15.03 -5.65
N PHE A 82 1.84 13.86 -5.10
CA PHE A 82 0.46 13.41 -4.99
C PHE A 82 -0.38 14.40 -4.15
N ILE A 83 0.09 14.78 -2.96
CA ILE A 83 -0.63 15.72 -2.10
C ILE A 83 -0.77 17.09 -2.78
N GLU A 84 0.29 17.59 -3.40
CA GLU A 84 0.28 18.92 -4.01
C GLU A 84 -0.49 18.97 -5.33
N LYS A 85 -0.27 18.00 -6.21
CA LYS A 85 -0.86 18.02 -7.56
C LYS A 85 -2.25 17.37 -7.63
N ARG A 86 -2.42 16.16 -7.07
CA ARG A 86 -3.69 15.41 -7.14
C ARG A 86 -4.71 15.89 -6.11
N MET A 87 -4.29 16.08 -4.86
CA MET A 87 -5.19 16.56 -3.82
C MET A 87 -5.30 18.07 -3.77
N LYS A 88 -4.42 18.83 -4.48
CA LYS A 88 -4.30 20.29 -4.41
C LYS A 88 -4.09 20.77 -2.98
N GLY A 89 -3.38 19.97 -2.19
CA GLY A 89 -3.09 20.22 -0.80
C GLY A 89 -1.83 21.06 -0.59
N LYS A 90 -1.65 21.55 0.62
CA LYS A 90 -0.45 22.30 1.03
C LYS A 90 0.37 21.45 1.98
N THR A 91 1.59 21.12 1.62
CA THR A 91 2.49 20.30 2.43
C THR A 91 3.34 21.11 3.40
N LYS A 92 3.58 22.40 3.10
CA LYS A 92 4.37 23.29 3.98
C LYS A 92 3.66 23.50 5.32
N ASN A 93 4.41 23.29 6.41
CA ASN A 93 3.90 23.35 7.79
C ASN A 93 2.69 22.44 8.05
N ALA A 94 2.52 21.37 7.29
CA ALA A 94 1.48 20.38 7.49
C ALA A 94 1.77 19.48 8.69
N GLU A 95 0.76 18.78 9.16
CA GLU A 95 0.87 17.71 10.15
C GLU A 95 0.56 16.39 9.44
N PHE A 96 1.37 15.37 9.68
CA PHE A 96 1.23 14.06 9.09
C PHE A 96 1.01 13.00 10.17
N LEU A 97 -0.01 12.18 10.01
CA LEU A 97 -0.23 10.95 10.76
C LEU A 97 -0.03 9.78 9.80
N VAL A 98 0.96 8.96 10.05
CA VAL A 98 1.38 7.87 9.15
C VAL A 98 1.13 6.54 9.83
N ALA A 99 0.31 5.69 9.22
CA ALA A 99 0.11 4.32 9.66
C ALA A 99 1.31 3.47 9.23
N VAL A 100 1.86 2.72 10.19
CA VAL A 100 3.01 1.83 9.98
C VAL A 100 2.72 0.43 10.51
N PRO A 101 3.28 -0.64 9.92
CA PRO A 101 3.14 -1.99 10.44
C PRO A 101 3.68 -2.10 11.88
N THR A 102 3.22 -3.09 12.63
CA THR A 102 3.63 -3.26 14.05
C THR A 102 4.99 -3.92 14.18
N ASP A 103 5.28 -4.93 13.37
CA ASP A 103 6.53 -5.71 13.44
C ASP A 103 7.58 -5.15 12.46
N ILE A 104 7.94 -3.89 12.66
CA ILE A 104 9.03 -3.23 11.95
C ILE A 104 10.09 -2.75 12.93
N THR A 105 11.34 -2.75 12.48
CA THR A 105 12.49 -2.30 13.27
C THR A 105 12.43 -0.80 13.56
N ASP A 106 13.15 -0.35 14.59
CA ASP A 106 13.29 1.08 14.88
C ASP A 106 13.89 1.86 13.71
N VAL A 107 14.76 1.23 12.92
CA VAL A 107 15.33 1.84 11.71
C VAL A 107 14.25 2.07 10.65
N GLU A 108 13.38 1.11 10.44
CA GLU A 108 12.25 1.23 9.51
C GLU A 108 11.22 2.26 10.00
N LYS A 109 10.85 2.24 11.29
CA LYS A 109 10.01 3.28 11.90
C LYS A 109 10.61 4.67 11.68
N ARG A 110 11.91 4.81 11.91
CA ARG A 110 12.63 6.04 11.67
C ARG A 110 12.61 6.45 10.19
N ALA A 111 12.72 5.52 9.26
CA ALA A 111 12.64 5.82 7.83
C ALA A 111 11.27 6.39 7.44
N PHE A 112 10.16 5.82 7.94
CA PHE A 112 8.82 6.38 7.74
C PHE A 112 8.67 7.78 8.34
N PHE A 113 9.19 8.02 9.54
CA PHE A 113 9.18 9.34 10.15
C PHE A 113 10.00 10.36 9.34
N GLU A 114 11.22 10.01 8.97
CA GLU A 114 12.14 10.88 8.25
C GLU A 114 11.66 11.20 6.82
N LEU A 115 10.86 10.30 6.21
CA LEU A 115 10.25 10.53 4.90
C LEU A 115 9.52 11.89 4.84
N PHE A 116 8.89 12.29 5.92
CA PHE A 116 8.20 13.56 6.06
C PHE A 116 9.08 14.60 6.74
N TYR A 117 9.70 14.27 7.88
CA TYR A 117 10.43 15.20 8.72
C TYR A 117 11.62 15.86 7.99
N LYS A 118 12.36 15.10 7.20
CA LYS A 118 13.50 15.60 6.40
C LYS A 118 13.09 16.18 5.05
N SER A 119 11.81 16.27 4.76
CA SER A 119 11.33 16.80 3.49
C SER A 119 11.49 18.32 3.40
N LYS A 120 11.49 18.83 2.17
CA LYS A 120 11.53 20.27 1.90
C LYS A 120 10.28 21.02 2.40
N SER A 121 9.21 20.29 2.72
CA SER A 121 7.95 20.87 3.20
C SER A 121 8.03 21.45 4.62
N ARG A 122 9.03 21.05 5.41
CA ARG A 122 9.20 21.43 6.82
C ARG A 122 7.89 21.25 7.60
N PRO A 123 7.46 20.02 7.83
CA PRO A 123 6.21 19.72 8.51
C PRO A 123 6.21 20.30 9.91
N LYS A 124 5.03 20.69 10.39
CA LYS A 124 4.84 21.15 11.77
C LYS A 124 4.95 19.97 12.74
N ASN A 125 4.40 18.81 12.36
CA ASN A 125 4.44 17.60 13.15
C ASN A 125 4.38 16.36 12.25
N VAL A 126 5.02 15.28 12.70
CA VAL A 126 4.93 13.95 12.09
C VAL A 126 4.69 12.96 13.22
N MET A 127 3.62 12.21 13.12
CA MET A 127 3.27 11.16 14.08
C MET A 127 3.16 9.83 13.34
N LEU A 128 3.67 8.79 13.95
CA LEU A 128 3.45 7.41 13.50
C LEU A 128 2.36 6.79 14.39
N CYS A 129 1.49 6.00 13.79
CA CYS A 129 0.56 5.16 14.52
C CYS A 129 0.65 3.73 14.00
N GLU A 130 0.44 2.78 14.84
CA GLU A 130 0.39 1.38 14.47
C GLU A 130 -0.87 1.12 13.63
N LYS A 131 -0.68 0.46 12.51
CA LYS A 131 -1.73 0.25 11.50
C LYS A 131 -2.99 -0.41 12.07
N PRO A 132 -2.92 -1.47 12.92
CA PRO A 132 -4.12 -2.07 13.50
C PRO A 132 -4.98 -1.10 14.33
N LEU A 133 -4.35 -0.14 15.02
CA LEU A 133 -5.09 0.90 15.75
C LEU A 133 -5.82 1.83 14.78
N ALA A 134 -5.16 2.23 13.69
CA ALA A 134 -5.78 3.05 12.66
C ALA A 134 -6.94 2.31 11.98
N ASP A 135 -6.79 1.01 11.71
CA ASP A 135 -7.80 0.16 11.10
C ASP A 135 -9.02 0.01 12.01
N ALA A 136 -8.80 -0.28 13.31
CA ALA A 136 -9.88 -0.38 14.29
C ALA A 136 -10.69 0.92 14.41
N VAL A 137 -10.01 2.06 14.52
CA VAL A 137 -10.66 3.38 14.55
C VAL A 137 -11.40 3.65 13.23
N GLY A 138 -10.83 3.28 12.09
CA GLY A 138 -11.46 3.40 10.78
C GLY A 138 -12.74 2.56 10.64
N LEU A 139 -12.82 1.43 11.33
CA LEU A 139 -14.00 0.57 11.41
C LEU A 139 -15.04 1.07 12.45
N GLY A 140 -14.76 2.17 13.16
CA GLY A 140 -15.64 2.72 14.20
C GLY A 140 -15.59 1.96 15.51
N ILE A 141 -14.54 1.16 15.74
CA ILE A 141 -14.36 0.40 16.98
C ILE A 141 -13.79 1.36 18.04
N ASP A 142 -14.38 1.35 19.25
CA ASP A 142 -13.80 2.06 20.38
C ASP A 142 -12.63 1.23 20.94
N VAL A 143 -11.41 1.65 20.60
CA VAL A 143 -10.18 0.97 21.02
C VAL A 143 -9.88 1.14 22.52
N ASN A 144 -10.54 2.06 23.21
CA ASN A 144 -10.30 2.34 24.64
C ASN A 144 -11.06 1.39 25.58
N GLU A 145 -11.99 0.61 25.03
CA GLU A 145 -12.73 -0.36 25.83
C GLU A 145 -11.82 -1.47 26.36
N PRO A 146 -12.10 -2.02 27.57
CA PRO A 146 -11.33 -3.13 28.13
C PRO A 146 -11.57 -4.46 27.42
N THR A 147 -12.65 -4.57 26.63
CA THR A 147 -12.92 -5.76 25.82
C THR A 147 -11.93 -5.86 24.68
N GLY A 148 -11.18 -6.97 24.61
CA GLY A 148 -10.22 -7.19 23.54
C GLY A 148 -10.93 -7.33 22.19
N VAL A 149 -10.42 -6.60 21.19
CA VAL A 149 -10.88 -6.67 19.80
C VAL A 149 -9.74 -7.20 18.92
N MET A 150 -10.02 -8.25 18.14
CA MET A 150 -9.08 -8.77 17.16
C MET A 150 -9.31 -8.11 15.82
N VAL A 151 -8.24 -7.55 15.25
CA VAL A 151 -8.21 -6.99 13.90
C VAL A 151 -7.32 -7.89 13.04
N VAL A 152 -7.82 -8.26 11.87
CA VAL A 152 -7.06 -9.02 10.86
C VAL A 152 -6.98 -8.16 9.60
N ASP A 153 -5.80 -7.63 9.30
CA ASP A 153 -5.54 -6.89 8.06
C ASP A 153 -4.86 -7.82 7.04
N MET A 154 -5.55 -8.08 5.94
CA MET A 154 -5.06 -8.92 4.84
C MET A 154 -4.61 -8.04 3.68
N GLY A 155 -3.31 -7.75 3.63
CA GLY A 155 -2.69 -6.91 2.62
C GLY A 155 -2.21 -7.67 1.37
N ALA A 156 -1.44 -6.95 0.54
CA ALA A 156 -0.84 -7.52 -0.67
C ALA A 156 0.34 -8.45 -0.36
N ASP A 157 1.24 -8.04 0.53
CA ASP A 157 2.43 -8.82 0.89
C ASP A 157 2.40 -9.36 2.32
N THR A 158 1.58 -8.76 3.20
CA THR A 158 1.54 -9.10 4.63
C THR A 158 0.11 -9.33 5.09
N ILE A 159 -0.04 -10.20 6.08
CA ILE A 159 -1.23 -10.33 6.91
C ILE A 159 -0.83 -9.98 8.34
N GLU A 160 -1.55 -9.07 8.96
CA GLU A 160 -1.31 -8.63 10.33
C GLU A 160 -2.51 -8.98 11.21
N ILE A 161 -2.27 -9.74 12.27
CA ILE A 161 -3.30 -10.15 13.25
C ILE A 161 -2.96 -9.47 14.55
N SER A 162 -3.88 -8.65 15.06
CA SER A 162 -3.62 -7.85 16.27
C SER A 162 -4.81 -7.91 17.22
N VAL A 163 -4.51 -7.90 18.52
CA VAL A 163 -5.50 -7.76 19.58
C VAL A 163 -5.30 -6.41 20.25
N ILE A 164 -6.35 -5.61 20.30
CA ILE A 164 -6.36 -4.25 20.85
C ILE A 164 -7.24 -4.24 22.10
N SER A 165 -6.80 -3.59 23.17
CA SER A 165 -7.56 -3.34 24.38
C SER A 165 -7.01 -2.11 25.10
N LEU A 166 -7.86 -1.31 25.72
CA LEU A 166 -7.50 -0.12 26.51
C LEU A 166 -6.58 0.86 25.75
N GLY A 167 -6.84 1.05 24.46
CA GLY A 167 -6.12 1.99 23.60
C GLY A 167 -4.74 1.53 23.15
N GLY A 168 -4.36 0.28 23.39
CA GLY A 168 -3.05 -0.27 23.03
C GLY A 168 -3.10 -1.66 22.40
N LEU A 169 -2.01 -2.04 21.75
CA LEU A 169 -1.81 -3.39 21.25
C LEU A 169 -1.45 -4.33 22.41
N VAL A 170 -2.22 -5.39 22.56
CA VAL A 170 -1.96 -6.48 23.55
C VAL A 170 -1.11 -7.56 22.90
N LEU A 171 -1.39 -7.87 21.64
CA LEU A 171 -0.69 -8.85 20.81
C LEU A 171 -0.71 -8.37 19.36
N SER A 172 0.37 -8.61 18.66
CA SER A 172 0.42 -8.48 17.20
C SER A 172 1.33 -9.55 16.62
N ASP A 173 0.91 -10.11 15.48
CA ASP A 173 1.69 -11.06 14.69
C ASP A 173 1.58 -10.65 13.22
N LEU A 174 2.72 -10.49 12.56
CA LEU A 174 2.81 -10.08 11.16
C LEU A 174 3.40 -11.21 10.33
N MET A 175 2.60 -11.76 9.45
CA MET A 175 3.02 -12.78 8.50
C MET A 175 3.42 -12.15 7.17
N HIS A 176 4.59 -12.51 6.64
CA HIS A 176 5.03 -12.14 5.29
C HIS A 176 4.36 -13.04 4.23
N PHE A 177 3.06 -13.01 4.24
CA PHE A 177 2.17 -13.67 3.30
C PHE A 177 0.99 -12.77 3.01
N GLY A 178 0.68 -12.56 1.74
CA GLY A 178 -0.44 -11.71 1.34
C GLY A 178 -1.01 -12.10 -0.01
N SER A 179 -1.90 -11.28 -0.54
CA SER A 179 -2.64 -11.60 -1.77
C SER A 179 -1.75 -11.73 -3.01
N ASN A 180 -0.54 -11.17 -3.02
CA ASN A 180 0.43 -11.35 -4.10
C ASN A 180 0.91 -12.80 -4.23
N ARG A 181 0.97 -13.56 -3.13
CA ARG A 181 1.32 -14.99 -3.16
C ARG A 181 0.25 -15.83 -3.85
N LEU A 182 -1.01 -15.42 -3.74
CA LEU A 182 -2.09 -16.07 -4.49
C LEU A 182 -1.93 -15.82 -6.00
N ASP A 183 -1.54 -14.61 -6.40
CA ASP A 183 -1.25 -14.30 -7.81
C ASP A 183 -0.09 -15.16 -8.35
N GLU A 184 1.00 -15.29 -7.58
CA GLU A 184 2.13 -16.16 -7.93
C GLU A 184 1.72 -17.63 -8.05
N SER A 185 0.84 -18.09 -7.18
CA SER A 185 0.30 -19.45 -7.22
C SER A 185 -0.55 -19.68 -8.47
N ILE A 186 -1.36 -18.69 -8.87
CA ILE A 186 -2.15 -18.74 -10.11
C ILE A 186 -1.23 -18.78 -11.34
N ILE A 187 -0.20 -17.93 -11.40
CA ILE A 187 0.79 -17.95 -12.48
C ILE A 187 1.46 -19.34 -12.59
N SER A 188 1.89 -19.86 -11.45
CA SER A 188 2.55 -21.18 -11.38
C SER A 188 1.59 -22.32 -11.81
N TYR A 189 0.34 -22.25 -11.40
CA TYR A 189 -0.68 -23.22 -11.78
C TYR A 189 -0.94 -23.19 -13.30
N ILE A 190 -1.18 -22.01 -13.87
CA ILE A 190 -1.43 -21.85 -15.30
C ILE A 190 -0.24 -22.34 -16.13
N ARG A 191 0.99 -22.04 -15.69
CA ARG A 191 2.19 -22.52 -16.36
C ARG A 191 2.29 -24.03 -16.36
N ARG A 192 2.01 -24.66 -15.21
CA ARG A 192 2.12 -26.13 -15.07
C ARG A 192 1.04 -26.89 -15.83
N GLU A 193 -0.21 -26.43 -15.75
CA GLU A 193 -1.37 -27.18 -16.31
C GLU A 193 -1.60 -26.89 -17.78
N PHE A 194 -1.27 -25.67 -18.25
CA PHE A 194 -1.59 -25.22 -19.61
C PHE A 194 -0.36 -24.86 -20.45
N ASN A 195 0.83 -24.95 -19.91
CA ASN A 195 2.09 -24.53 -20.55
C ASN A 195 2.07 -23.07 -21.03
N LEU A 196 1.36 -22.18 -20.31
CA LEU A 196 1.20 -20.77 -20.63
C LEU A 196 1.80 -19.91 -19.52
N VAL A 197 2.51 -18.86 -19.91
CA VAL A 197 2.96 -17.81 -19.00
C VAL A 197 2.04 -16.60 -19.09
N ILE A 198 1.47 -16.21 -17.96
CA ILE A 198 0.64 -15.00 -17.81
C ILE A 198 1.34 -13.97 -16.93
N GLY A 199 1.06 -12.68 -17.14
CA GLY A 199 1.56 -11.59 -16.30
C GLY A 199 0.84 -11.49 -14.95
N LYS A 200 1.45 -10.76 -14.00
CA LYS A 200 0.87 -10.52 -12.66
C LYS A 200 -0.48 -9.81 -12.72
N LYS A 201 -0.67 -8.87 -13.65
CA LYS A 201 -1.98 -8.21 -13.83
C LYS A 201 -3.08 -9.18 -14.23
N THR A 202 -2.77 -10.14 -15.10
CA THR A 202 -3.73 -11.18 -15.52
C THR A 202 -4.06 -12.10 -14.35
N ALA A 203 -3.06 -12.53 -13.57
CA ALA A 203 -3.27 -13.36 -12.39
C ALA A 203 -4.12 -12.64 -11.31
N MET A 204 -3.85 -11.37 -11.06
CA MET A 204 -4.63 -10.53 -10.15
C MET A 204 -6.08 -10.43 -10.61
N ALA A 205 -6.33 -10.20 -11.91
CA ALA A 205 -7.68 -10.14 -12.47
C ALA A 205 -8.42 -11.48 -12.33
N LEU A 206 -7.74 -12.62 -12.58
CA LEU A 206 -8.28 -13.96 -12.34
C LEU A 206 -8.68 -14.16 -10.87
N LYS A 207 -7.79 -13.80 -9.94
CA LYS A 207 -8.05 -13.89 -8.50
C LYS A 207 -9.28 -13.05 -8.10
N GLU A 208 -9.34 -11.79 -8.55
CA GLU A 208 -10.42 -10.87 -8.18
C GLU A 208 -11.77 -11.25 -8.80
N GLN A 209 -11.76 -11.75 -10.04
CA GLN A 209 -13.00 -12.06 -10.75
C GLN A 209 -13.51 -13.48 -10.45
N LEU A 210 -12.61 -14.46 -10.31
CA LEU A 210 -12.99 -15.87 -10.14
C LEU A 210 -12.77 -16.38 -8.71
N GLY A 211 -11.94 -15.72 -7.90
CA GLY A 211 -11.65 -16.15 -6.54
C GLY A 211 -12.89 -16.18 -5.66
N SER A 212 -13.01 -17.23 -4.84
CA SER A 212 -14.07 -17.38 -3.84
C SER A 212 -13.54 -18.14 -2.64
N GLY A 213 -13.92 -17.68 -1.44
CA GLY A 213 -13.71 -18.41 -0.19
C GLY A 213 -14.75 -19.51 0.06
N LEU A 214 -15.78 -19.59 -0.79
CA LEU A 214 -16.85 -20.57 -0.68
C LEU A 214 -16.86 -21.48 -1.92
N PRO A 215 -17.20 -22.77 -1.76
CA PRO A 215 -17.34 -23.68 -2.89
C PRO A 215 -18.53 -23.35 -3.78
N GLY A 216 -18.52 -23.83 -5.02
CA GLY A 216 -19.67 -23.79 -5.94
C GLY A 216 -19.66 -22.66 -6.97
N ARG A 217 -18.60 -21.85 -7.00
CA ARG A 217 -18.43 -20.86 -8.07
C ARG A 217 -17.98 -21.55 -9.37
N THR A 218 -18.66 -21.27 -10.50
CA THR A 218 -18.44 -21.94 -11.80
C THR A 218 -18.14 -20.95 -12.92
N GLU A 219 -17.88 -19.68 -12.61
CA GLU A 219 -17.57 -18.68 -13.62
C GLU A 219 -16.24 -18.98 -14.31
N THR A 220 -16.15 -18.59 -15.57
CA THR A 220 -14.96 -18.76 -16.39
C THR A 220 -14.48 -17.44 -16.95
N MET A 221 -13.19 -17.31 -17.17
CA MET A 221 -12.56 -16.15 -17.78
C MET A 221 -11.58 -16.60 -18.85
N VAL A 222 -11.64 -15.98 -20.02
CA VAL A 222 -10.67 -16.20 -21.10
C VAL A 222 -9.45 -15.32 -20.82
N VAL A 223 -8.28 -15.93 -20.82
CA VAL A 223 -7.00 -15.22 -20.66
C VAL A 223 -6.07 -15.55 -21.82
N VAL A 224 -5.17 -14.61 -22.12
CA VAL A 224 -4.13 -14.79 -23.12
C VAL A 224 -2.79 -14.89 -22.40
N GLY A 225 -1.99 -15.88 -22.78
CA GLY A 225 -0.66 -16.11 -22.25
C GLY A 225 0.34 -16.41 -23.38
N LEU A 226 1.62 -16.36 -23.03
CA LEU A 226 2.70 -16.78 -23.93
C LEU A 226 2.89 -18.29 -23.79
N ASP A 227 2.86 -19.00 -24.90
CA ASP A 227 3.18 -20.45 -24.96
C ASP A 227 4.70 -20.66 -24.74
N VAL A 228 5.10 -21.66 -23.94
CA VAL A 228 6.50 -21.89 -23.48
C VAL A 228 6.98 -23.29 -23.78
#